data_c9e2ceb28fe416fcc47d147c075279de
#
_entry.id   c9e2ceb28fe416fcc47d147c075279de
#
_cell.length_a   1.000
_cell.length_b   1.000
_cell.length_c   1.000
_cell.angle_alpha   90.00
_cell.angle_beta   90.00
_cell.angle_gamma   90.00
#
_symmetry.space_group_name_H-M   'P 1'
#
loop_
_entity.id
_entity.type
_entity.pdbx_description
1 polymer ?
#
loop_
_entity_poly.entity_id
_entity_poly.type
_entity_poly.pdbx_seq_one_letter_code
_entity_poly.pdbx_strand_id
1 'polypeptide(L)'
;MFGQWLMLLTNSEHAEYQQRGFVVKKRAFSERECASFRAAAQRVESGLLARISAAAPEPATTQYQLDGNRFVDLDHVTVQFEHASKPDRLRVVEPINDVEPAFDRLLDDPRLCGPMKQIVPCEQLALWTAKLNFKHPRVGSDFGWHQDAPYWIHDSEHVERLPNVMVLFDDANADNGCFRVIDGSHRAGCLPGCEDGRQLQGFYTHPDRVDESAQVLIE
;
A
#
# COMPACT_ATOMS: atom_id res chain seq x y z
N MET A 1 11.75 -25.02 18.21
CA MET A 1 10.68 -25.09 17.20
C MET A 1 9.51 -24.30 17.76
N PHE A 2 9.41 -23.01 17.46
CA PHE A 2 8.24 -22.21 17.78
C PHE A 2 7.20 -22.54 16.71
N GLY A 3 6.06 -23.10 17.11
CA GLY A 3 4.96 -23.35 16.20
C GLY A 3 4.52 -22.02 15.60
N GLN A 4 4.87 -21.78 14.34
CA GLN A 4 4.30 -20.72 13.55
C GLN A 4 2.81 -21.01 13.38
N TRP A 5 1.99 -20.35 14.19
CA TRP A 5 0.53 -20.45 14.04
C TRP A 5 0.17 -19.80 12.72
N LEU A 6 -0.26 -20.62 11.78
CA LEU A 6 -0.84 -20.16 10.53
C LEU A 6 -2.08 -19.34 10.91
N MET A 7 -2.03 -18.02 10.75
CA MET A 7 -3.20 -17.18 10.99
C MET A 7 -4.11 -17.28 9.76
N LEU A 8 -5.05 -18.21 9.82
CA LEU A 8 -6.04 -18.35 8.77
C LEU A 8 -7.26 -17.44 9.05
N LEU A 9 -8.01 -17.13 8.03
CA LEU A 9 -9.34 -16.57 8.17
C LEU A 9 -10.28 -17.65 8.72
N THR A 10 -11.06 -17.30 9.70
CA THR A 10 -12.21 -18.10 10.11
C THR A 10 -13.28 -18.08 9.01
N ASN A 11 -14.23 -19.02 9.07
CA ASN A 11 -15.35 -19.02 8.12
C ASN A 11 -16.13 -17.69 8.13
N SER A 12 -16.27 -17.06 9.30
CA SER A 12 -16.94 -15.76 9.45
C SER A 12 -16.14 -14.64 8.77
N GLU A 13 -14.82 -14.57 8.99
CA GLU A 13 -13.94 -13.57 8.36
C GLU A 13 -13.86 -13.76 6.84
N HIS A 14 -13.85 -15.01 6.37
CA HIS A 14 -13.91 -15.26 4.95
C HIS A 14 -15.26 -14.82 4.34
N ALA A 15 -16.37 -15.08 5.01
CA ALA A 15 -17.69 -14.60 4.58
C ALA A 15 -17.75 -13.06 4.62
N GLU A 16 -17.17 -12.41 5.64
CA GLU A 16 -17.05 -10.96 5.72
C GLU A 16 -16.27 -10.40 4.52
N TYR A 17 -15.12 -10.99 4.21
CA TYR A 17 -14.33 -10.59 3.04
C TYR A 17 -15.14 -10.69 1.73
N GLN A 18 -15.86 -11.79 1.54
CA GLN A 18 -16.69 -11.98 0.35
C GLN A 18 -17.83 -10.95 0.25
N GLN A 19 -18.39 -10.57 1.39
CA GLN A 19 -19.51 -9.63 1.45
C GLN A 19 -19.05 -8.18 1.31
N ARG A 20 -17.98 -7.80 2.01
CA ARG A 20 -17.55 -6.42 2.16
C ARG A 20 -16.41 -6.02 1.20
N GLY A 21 -15.63 -7.00 0.72
CA GLY A 21 -14.44 -6.79 -0.08
C GLY A 21 -13.17 -6.56 0.75
N PHE A 22 -13.27 -6.58 2.06
CA PHE A 22 -12.14 -6.49 2.97
C PHE A 22 -12.44 -7.19 4.30
N VAL A 23 -11.38 -7.51 5.04
CA VAL A 23 -11.45 -8.01 6.42
C VAL A 23 -10.28 -7.44 7.23
N VAL A 24 -10.50 -7.14 8.50
CA VAL A 24 -9.49 -6.56 9.37
C VAL A 24 -9.06 -7.56 10.44
N LYS A 25 -7.79 -7.89 10.47
CA LYS A 25 -7.16 -8.73 11.50
C LYS A 25 -6.46 -7.85 12.51
N LYS A 26 -7.14 -7.51 13.60
CA LYS A 26 -6.54 -6.69 14.67
C LYS A 26 -5.48 -7.49 15.43
N ARG A 27 -4.39 -6.82 15.82
CA ARG A 27 -3.28 -7.37 16.61
C ARG A 27 -2.59 -8.59 15.97
N ALA A 28 -2.49 -8.58 14.63
CA ALA A 28 -1.75 -9.60 13.91
C ALA A 28 -0.26 -9.63 14.29
N PHE A 29 0.29 -8.49 14.68
CA PHE A 29 1.66 -8.32 15.14
C PHE A 29 1.68 -7.76 16.56
N SER A 30 2.70 -8.16 17.32
CA SER A 30 2.96 -7.62 18.67
C SER A 30 3.52 -6.20 18.58
N GLU A 31 3.39 -5.41 19.66
CA GLU A 31 3.98 -4.07 19.73
C GLU A 31 5.51 -4.09 19.49
N ARG A 32 6.19 -5.13 19.92
CA ARG A 32 7.64 -5.29 19.67
C ARG A 32 7.94 -5.45 18.18
N GLU A 33 7.12 -6.22 17.45
CA GLU A 33 7.26 -6.36 16.00
C GLU A 33 6.93 -5.04 15.30
N CYS A 34 5.84 -4.38 15.66
CA CYS A 34 5.47 -3.08 15.12
C CYS A 34 6.56 -2.04 15.37
N ALA A 35 7.14 -1.98 16.56
CA ALA A 35 8.28 -1.11 16.86
C ALA A 35 9.50 -1.43 15.97
N SER A 36 9.76 -2.70 15.68
CA SER A 36 10.82 -3.11 14.77
C SER A 36 10.56 -2.65 13.33
N PHE A 37 9.31 -2.75 12.84
CA PHE A 37 8.92 -2.27 11.52
C PHE A 37 8.99 -0.75 11.40
N ARG A 38 8.56 -0.02 12.43
CA ARG A 38 8.73 1.45 12.49
C ARG A 38 10.22 1.85 12.42
N ALA A 39 11.07 1.16 13.16
CA ALA A 39 12.52 1.40 13.10
C ALA A 39 13.10 1.06 11.70
N ALA A 40 12.60 0.02 11.05
CA ALA A 40 12.97 -0.32 9.67
C ALA A 40 12.54 0.78 8.69
N ALA A 41 11.30 1.28 8.80
CA ALA A 41 10.80 2.39 7.99
C ALA A 41 11.67 3.66 8.15
N GLN A 42 12.08 3.99 9.38
CA GLN A 42 12.98 5.12 9.62
C GLN A 42 14.36 4.94 8.98
N ARG A 43 14.91 3.71 8.99
CA ARG A 43 16.16 3.43 8.26
C ARG A 43 16.01 3.59 6.76
N VAL A 44 14.90 3.11 6.19
CA VAL A 44 14.58 3.29 4.77
C VAL A 44 14.54 4.77 4.42
N GLU A 45 13.77 5.57 5.17
CA GLU A 45 13.65 7.00 4.90
C GLU A 45 15.00 7.70 4.96
N SER A 46 15.75 7.53 6.05
CA SER A 46 17.05 8.19 6.21
C SER A 46 18.09 7.72 5.18
N GLY A 47 18.11 6.42 4.87
CA GLY A 47 19.03 5.86 3.89
C GLY A 47 18.74 6.33 2.46
N LEU A 48 17.49 6.37 2.04
CA LEU A 48 17.10 6.85 0.71
C LEU A 48 17.34 8.36 0.56
N LEU A 49 16.99 9.16 1.57
CA LEU A 49 17.26 10.60 1.56
C LEU A 49 18.77 10.90 1.45
N ALA A 50 19.61 10.16 2.17
CA ALA A 50 21.05 10.29 2.07
C ALA A 50 21.58 9.92 0.67
N ARG A 51 21.10 8.81 0.09
CA ARG A 51 21.45 8.39 -1.29
C ARG A 51 21.03 9.43 -2.33
N ILE A 52 19.81 9.93 -2.25
CA ILE A 52 19.29 10.94 -3.17
C ILE A 52 20.10 12.25 -3.06
N SER A 53 20.47 12.65 -1.84
CA SER A 53 21.28 13.85 -1.63
C SER A 53 22.74 13.70 -2.13
N ALA A 54 23.29 12.50 -2.07
CA ALA A 54 24.64 12.19 -2.54
C ALA A 54 24.71 11.99 -4.07
N ALA A 55 23.62 11.59 -4.71
CA ALA A 55 23.51 11.27 -6.13
C ALA A 55 23.28 12.51 -7.03
N ALA A 56 23.95 13.62 -6.78
CA ALA A 56 23.91 14.79 -7.69
C ALA A 56 24.86 14.58 -8.88
N PRO A 57 24.47 14.84 -10.07
CA PRO A 57 23.59 14.18 -11.03
C PRO A 57 24.25 12.93 -11.65
N GLU A 58 24.01 11.78 -11.09
CA GLU A 58 24.46 10.50 -11.64
C GLU A 58 23.45 9.96 -12.67
N PRO A 59 23.88 9.28 -13.76
CA PRO A 59 22.99 8.77 -14.78
C PRO A 59 21.99 7.67 -14.29
N ALA A 60 22.23 7.11 -13.11
CA ALA A 60 21.36 6.09 -12.52
C ALA A 60 20.17 6.67 -11.71
N THR A 61 20.06 8.00 -11.63
CA THR A 61 18.97 8.66 -10.88
C THR A 61 18.12 9.47 -11.84
N THR A 62 16.90 9.03 -12.09
CA THR A 62 15.91 9.79 -12.86
C THR A 62 15.02 10.56 -11.89
N GLN A 63 14.88 11.87 -12.10
CA GLN A 63 13.95 12.72 -11.35
C GLN A 63 12.90 13.28 -12.28
N TYR A 64 11.64 13.18 -11.87
CA TYR A 64 10.52 13.70 -12.63
C TYR A 64 9.37 14.14 -11.71
N GLN A 65 8.41 14.84 -12.29
CA GLN A 65 7.18 15.22 -11.60
C GLN A 65 5.98 14.58 -12.28
N LEU A 66 5.04 14.12 -11.47
CA LEU A 66 3.80 13.55 -11.92
C LEU A 66 2.68 14.02 -11.00
N ASP A 67 1.69 14.73 -11.55
CA ASP A 67 0.56 15.33 -10.83
C ASP A 67 0.96 16.15 -9.58
N GLY A 68 2.07 16.90 -9.69
CA GLY A 68 2.58 17.74 -8.62
C GLY A 68 3.42 17.03 -7.56
N ASN A 69 3.58 15.71 -7.67
CA ASN A 69 4.48 14.94 -6.83
C ASN A 69 5.85 14.79 -7.48
N ARG A 70 6.91 14.89 -6.68
CA ARG A 70 8.26 14.57 -7.13
C ARG A 70 8.49 13.06 -6.98
N PHE A 71 9.07 12.47 -8.01
CA PHE A 71 9.52 11.09 -8.05
C PHE A 71 11.02 11.04 -8.29
N VAL A 72 11.66 10.05 -7.71
CA VAL A 72 13.07 9.74 -7.92
C VAL A 72 13.21 8.25 -8.09
N ASP A 73 13.73 7.83 -9.24
CA ASP A 73 14.08 6.44 -9.48
C ASP A 73 15.56 6.24 -9.12
N LEU A 74 15.81 5.32 -8.22
CA LEU A 74 17.12 4.87 -7.79
C LEU A 74 17.28 3.40 -8.20
N ASP A 75 17.96 3.15 -9.30
CA ASP A 75 18.03 1.84 -9.91
C ASP A 75 16.62 1.31 -10.24
N HIS A 76 16.13 0.31 -9.51
CA HIS A 76 14.81 -0.29 -9.67
C HIS A 76 13.81 0.14 -8.58
N VAL A 77 14.18 1.10 -7.72
CA VAL A 77 13.34 1.58 -6.63
C VAL A 77 12.81 2.97 -6.95
N THR A 78 11.50 3.11 -6.98
CA THR A 78 10.83 4.40 -7.13
C THR A 78 10.50 4.99 -5.77
N VAL A 79 10.92 6.21 -5.55
CA VAL A 79 10.67 7.00 -4.35
C VAL A 79 9.75 8.16 -4.71
N GLN A 80 8.55 8.19 -4.13
CA GLN A 80 7.64 9.32 -4.24
C GLN A 80 7.77 10.21 -3.01
N PHE A 81 7.82 11.51 -3.24
CA PHE A 81 7.84 12.52 -2.20
C PHE A 81 6.45 13.10 -1.95
N GLU A 82 6.27 13.70 -0.79
CA GLU A 82 5.09 14.50 -0.48
C GLU A 82 4.98 15.69 -1.47
N HIS A 83 3.80 16.29 -1.52
CA HIS A 83 3.51 17.40 -2.43
C HIS A 83 4.53 18.54 -2.30
N ALA A 84 4.62 19.38 -3.33
CA ALA A 84 5.64 20.42 -3.47
C ALA A 84 5.82 21.38 -2.27
N SER A 85 4.82 21.48 -1.39
CA SER A 85 4.93 22.24 -0.13
C SER A 85 5.82 21.57 0.92
N LYS A 86 6.14 20.28 0.76
CA LYS A 86 6.96 19.45 1.68
C LYS A 86 7.86 18.48 0.91
N PRO A 87 8.73 19.00 0.04
CA PRO A 87 9.47 18.19 -0.95
C PRO A 87 10.51 17.24 -0.36
N ASP A 88 10.81 17.36 0.94
CA ASP A 88 11.87 16.59 1.61
C ASP A 88 11.34 15.42 2.44
N ARG A 89 10.05 15.10 2.32
CA ARG A 89 9.42 13.99 3.01
C ARG A 89 9.03 12.90 2.04
N LEU A 90 9.37 11.66 2.36
CA LEU A 90 8.96 10.52 1.56
C LEU A 90 7.47 10.24 1.77
N ARG A 91 6.80 9.87 0.70
CA ARG A 91 5.40 9.44 0.71
C ARG A 91 5.25 7.96 0.43
N VAL A 92 5.93 7.46 -0.61
CA VAL A 92 5.89 6.06 -1.02
C VAL A 92 7.28 5.59 -1.44
N VAL A 93 7.59 4.35 -1.13
CA VAL A 93 8.76 3.62 -1.65
C VAL A 93 8.31 2.30 -2.23
N GLU A 94 8.70 2.01 -3.49
CA GLU A 94 8.31 0.81 -4.21
C GLU A 94 9.41 0.34 -5.19
N PRO A 95 9.78 -0.95 -5.21
CA PRO A 95 9.41 -2.00 -4.26
C PRO A 95 10.19 -1.86 -2.94
N ILE A 96 9.55 -2.12 -1.82
CA ILE A 96 10.16 -1.97 -0.48
C ILE A 96 10.94 -3.20 -0.03
N ASN A 97 10.57 -4.38 -0.47
CA ASN A 97 11.23 -5.64 -0.11
C ASN A 97 12.71 -5.65 -0.51
N ASP A 98 13.07 -5.03 -1.61
CA ASP A 98 14.45 -4.96 -2.10
C ASP A 98 15.32 -3.93 -1.35
N VAL A 99 14.68 -3.06 -0.55
CA VAL A 99 15.34 -1.98 0.18
C VAL A 99 15.67 -2.36 1.62
N GLU A 100 14.78 -3.08 2.29
CA GLU A 100 14.90 -3.39 3.72
C GLU A 100 14.53 -4.85 4.00
N PRO A 101 15.48 -5.67 4.48
CA PRO A 101 15.26 -7.09 4.73
C PRO A 101 14.13 -7.41 5.73
N ALA A 102 13.75 -6.46 6.59
CA ALA A 102 12.62 -6.65 7.49
C ALA A 102 11.29 -6.75 6.72
N PHE A 103 11.14 -6.00 5.65
CA PHE A 103 9.96 -6.02 4.80
C PHE A 103 9.97 -7.17 3.79
N ASP A 104 11.14 -7.58 3.33
CA ASP A 104 11.28 -8.79 2.53
C ASP A 104 10.79 -10.03 3.31
N ARG A 105 11.20 -10.17 4.56
CA ARG A 105 10.73 -11.27 5.42
C ARG A 105 9.22 -11.26 5.71
N LEU A 106 8.56 -10.10 5.62
CA LEU A 106 7.10 -10.03 5.77
C LEU A 106 6.36 -10.73 4.63
N LEU A 107 6.95 -10.82 3.44
CA LEU A 107 6.29 -11.44 2.29
C LEU A 107 6.01 -12.93 2.54
N ASP A 108 6.87 -13.60 3.27
CA ASP A 108 6.72 -15.01 3.62
C ASP A 108 6.09 -15.24 5.00
N ASP A 109 5.65 -14.18 5.67
CA ASP A 109 5.01 -14.32 6.98
C ASP A 109 3.69 -15.08 6.86
N PRO A 110 3.51 -16.20 7.58
CA PRO A 110 2.31 -17.03 7.47
C PRO A 110 1.03 -16.31 7.89
N ARG A 111 1.14 -15.22 8.66
CA ARG A 111 0.00 -14.36 9.03
C ARG A 111 -0.51 -13.53 7.85
N LEU A 112 0.32 -13.31 6.83
CA LEU A 112 -0.07 -12.65 5.58
C LEU A 112 -0.38 -13.69 4.51
N CYS A 113 0.53 -14.63 4.25
CA CYS A 113 0.36 -15.64 3.21
C CYS A 113 -0.81 -16.59 3.46
N GLY A 114 -1.10 -16.94 4.72
CA GLY A 114 -2.19 -17.84 5.07
C GLY A 114 -3.55 -17.35 4.60
N PRO A 115 -4.00 -16.17 5.02
CA PRO A 115 -5.23 -15.55 4.53
C PRO A 115 -5.27 -15.38 3.01
N MET A 116 -4.15 -14.97 2.41
CA MET A 116 -4.08 -14.74 0.96
C MET A 116 -4.30 -16.03 0.16
N LYS A 117 -3.75 -17.17 0.60
CA LYS A 117 -4.00 -18.48 -0.02
C LYS A 117 -5.44 -18.97 0.11
N GLN A 118 -6.18 -18.46 1.09
CA GLN A 118 -7.61 -18.75 1.21
C GLN A 118 -8.47 -17.87 0.28
N ILE A 119 -8.05 -16.61 0.10
CA ILE A 119 -8.72 -15.63 -0.78
C ILE A 119 -8.44 -15.95 -2.25
N VAL A 120 -7.18 -16.17 -2.59
CA VAL A 120 -6.76 -16.65 -3.91
C VAL A 120 -6.45 -18.14 -3.77
N PRO A 121 -7.39 -19.04 -4.11
CA PRO A 121 -7.22 -20.47 -3.87
C PRO A 121 -6.07 -21.03 -4.72
N CYS A 122 -4.87 -21.02 -4.13
CA CYS A 122 -3.64 -21.46 -4.77
C CYS A 122 -2.65 -22.03 -3.74
N GLU A 123 -1.76 -22.90 -4.18
CA GLU A 123 -0.70 -23.44 -3.33
C GLU A 123 0.48 -22.47 -3.21
N GLN A 124 0.73 -21.70 -4.25
CA GLN A 124 1.84 -20.75 -4.31
C GLN A 124 1.33 -19.35 -4.65
N LEU A 125 1.88 -18.35 -3.98
CA LEU A 125 1.66 -16.94 -4.25
C LEU A 125 2.92 -16.37 -4.87
N ALA A 126 2.74 -15.44 -5.80
CA ALA A 126 3.80 -14.58 -6.28
C ALA A 126 3.53 -13.15 -5.81
N LEU A 127 4.57 -12.40 -5.48
CA LEU A 127 4.45 -10.99 -5.19
C LEU A 127 4.16 -10.24 -6.50
N TRP A 128 3.11 -9.42 -6.51
CA TRP A 128 2.87 -8.47 -7.58
C TRP A 128 3.69 -7.20 -7.35
N THR A 129 3.47 -6.56 -6.20
CA THR A 129 4.25 -5.39 -5.75
C THR A 129 4.21 -5.28 -4.22
N ALA A 130 5.16 -4.54 -3.65
CA ALA A 130 5.19 -4.21 -2.23
C ALA A 130 5.57 -2.73 -2.04
N LYS A 131 4.75 -1.99 -1.31
CA LYS A 131 4.93 -0.54 -1.07
C LYS A 131 5.04 -0.24 0.41
N LEU A 132 5.88 0.72 0.75
CA LEU A 132 5.87 1.37 2.06
C LEU A 132 5.28 2.77 1.91
N ASN A 133 4.15 3.01 2.57
CA ASN A 133 3.49 4.31 2.60
C ASN A 133 3.81 5.02 3.91
N PHE A 134 4.36 6.23 3.82
CA PHE A 134 4.58 7.11 4.95
C PHE A 134 3.38 8.02 5.16
N LYS A 135 2.94 8.15 6.40
CA LYS A 135 1.90 9.08 6.84
C LYS A 135 2.48 10.03 7.87
N HIS A 136 3.23 11.02 7.40
CA HIS A 136 3.88 11.98 8.30
C HIS A 136 2.85 12.86 9.01
N PRO A 137 2.97 13.04 10.33
CA PRO A 137 2.06 13.93 11.07
C PRO A 137 2.13 15.36 10.52
N ARG A 138 0.98 15.99 10.31
CA ARG A 138 0.80 17.39 9.88
C ARG A 138 1.27 17.72 8.46
N VAL A 139 1.93 16.80 7.75
CA VAL A 139 2.48 17.08 6.41
C VAL A 139 2.10 16.01 5.39
N GLY A 140 1.66 14.84 5.84
CA GLY A 140 1.21 13.78 4.96
C GLY A 140 -0.04 14.21 4.18
N SER A 141 -0.02 13.99 2.88
CA SER A 141 -1.17 14.18 2.01
C SER A 141 -2.03 12.92 1.96
N ASP A 142 -3.30 13.10 1.70
CA ASP A 142 -4.23 12.01 1.44
C ASP A 142 -3.99 11.37 0.06
N PHE A 143 -4.53 10.18 -0.09
CA PHE A 143 -4.74 9.56 -1.40
C PHE A 143 -6.21 9.70 -1.75
N GLY A 144 -6.51 10.19 -2.94
CA GLY A 144 -7.88 10.23 -3.45
C GLY A 144 -8.49 8.83 -3.56
N TRP A 145 -9.80 8.75 -3.61
CA TRP A 145 -10.50 7.49 -3.84
C TRP A 145 -10.03 6.84 -5.13
N HIS A 146 -9.58 5.61 -5.06
CA HIS A 146 -9.09 4.83 -6.20
C HIS A 146 -9.31 3.34 -5.99
N GLN A 147 -9.22 2.62 -7.08
CA GLN A 147 -9.03 1.16 -7.09
C GLN A 147 -7.63 0.89 -7.65
N ASP A 148 -6.97 -0.18 -7.21
CA ASP A 148 -5.65 -0.53 -7.72
C ASP A 148 -5.72 -1.17 -9.12
N ALA A 149 -6.85 -1.79 -9.47
CA ALA A 149 -7.04 -2.44 -10.76
C ALA A 149 -6.69 -1.55 -11.99
N PRO A 150 -7.04 -0.26 -12.07
CA PRO A 150 -6.63 0.61 -13.18
C PRO A 150 -5.13 0.72 -13.40
N TYR A 151 -4.31 0.55 -12.35
CA TYR A 151 -2.85 0.54 -12.48
C TYR A 151 -2.32 -0.73 -13.13
N TRP A 152 -3.05 -1.85 -13.05
CA TRP A 152 -2.56 -3.18 -13.38
C TRP A 152 -3.30 -3.86 -14.53
N ILE A 153 -4.39 -3.23 -15.01
CA ILE A 153 -5.27 -3.82 -16.03
C ILE A 153 -4.56 -4.09 -17.37
N HIS A 154 -3.47 -3.36 -17.63
CA HIS A 154 -2.67 -3.56 -18.83
C HIS A 154 -1.58 -4.63 -18.67
N ASP A 155 -1.27 -4.99 -17.41
CA ASP A 155 -0.20 -5.92 -17.07
C ASP A 155 -0.72 -7.28 -16.61
N SER A 156 -2.02 -7.37 -16.25
CA SER A 156 -2.66 -8.59 -15.78
C SER A 156 -4.03 -8.78 -16.40
N GLU A 157 -4.27 -9.99 -16.92
CA GLU A 157 -5.59 -10.42 -17.40
C GLU A 157 -6.55 -10.77 -16.24
N HIS A 158 -6.06 -10.79 -15.00
CA HIS A 158 -6.77 -11.26 -13.81
C HIS A 158 -6.68 -10.28 -12.64
N VAL A 159 -6.83 -8.99 -12.93
CA VAL A 159 -6.75 -7.92 -11.90
C VAL A 159 -7.74 -8.12 -10.75
N GLU A 160 -8.86 -8.78 -11.00
CA GLU A 160 -9.86 -9.14 -9.99
C GLU A 160 -9.35 -10.20 -8.99
N ARG A 161 -8.20 -10.82 -9.26
CA ARG A 161 -7.53 -11.82 -8.39
C ARG A 161 -6.26 -11.29 -7.74
N LEU A 162 -6.05 -9.99 -7.73
CA LEU A 162 -4.91 -9.32 -7.11
C LEU A 162 -5.34 -8.62 -5.81
N PRO A 163 -5.61 -9.37 -4.73
CA PRO A 163 -5.95 -8.77 -3.45
C PRO A 163 -4.72 -8.14 -2.81
N ASN A 164 -4.94 -7.08 -2.02
CA ASN A 164 -3.91 -6.42 -1.25
C ASN A 164 -3.90 -6.88 0.21
N VAL A 165 -2.72 -6.90 0.82
CA VAL A 165 -2.55 -6.96 2.27
C VAL A 165 -1.91 -5.66 2.73
N MET A 166 -2.58 -4.94 3.60
CA MET A 166 -2.03 -3.77 4.26
C MET A 166 -1.66 -4.10 5.70
N VAL A 167 -0.44 -3.80 6.10
CA VAL A 167 0.04 -3.96 7.48
C VAL A 167 0.25 -2.57 8.07
N LEU A 168 -0.50 -2.24 9.12
CA LEU A 168 -0.36 -0.99 9.86
C LEU A 168 0.63 -1.18 11.00
N PHE A 169 1.67 -0.36 11.05
CA PHE A 169 2.72 -0.42 12.08
C PHE A 169 2.46 0.52 13.25
N ASP A 170 1.52 1.44 13.08
CA ASP A 170 1.06 2.39 14.09
C ASP A 170 -0.43 2.19 14.32
N ASP A 171 -0.91 2.60 15.50
CA ASP A 171 -2.34 2.67 15.75
C ASP A 171 -2.98 3.68 14.79
N ALA A 172 -4.03 3.24 14.11
CA ALA A 172 -4.76 4.05 13.14
C ALA A 172 -6.12 4.43 13.68
N ASN A 173 -6.50 5.70 13.48
CA ASN A 173 -7.81 6.24 13.84
C ASN A 173 -8.18 7.41 12.92
N ALA A 174 -9.38 7.94 13.09
CA ALA A 174 -9.88 9.05 12.29
C ALA A 174 -8.98 10.30 12.33
N ASP A 175 -8.32 10.56 13.46
CA ASP A 175 -7.55 11.78 13.69
C ASP A 175 -6.14 11.71 13.09
N ASN A 176 -5.60 10.51 12.85
CA ASN A 176 -4.25 10.32 12.31
C ASN A 176 -4.21 9.80 10.87
N GLY A 177 -5.34 9.82 10.17
CA GLY A 177 -5.41 9.47 8.76
C GLY A 177 -5.46 7.97 8.51
N CYS A 178 -6.27 7.24 9.28
CA CYS A 178 -6.53 5.82 9.06
C CYS A 178 -6.96 5.52 7.62
N PHE A 179 -6.71 4.31 7.18
CA PHE A 179 -7.17 3.85 5.88
C PHE A 179 -8.70 3.82 5.83
N ARG A 180 -9.24 4.12 4.67
CA ARG A 180 -10.69 4.17 4.43
C ARG A 180 -11.04 3.29 3.24
N VAL A 181 -12.16 2.62 3.32
CA VAL A 181 -12.69 1.77 2.26
C VAL A 181 -14.18 2.04 2.05
N ILE A 182 -14.68 1.79 0.85
CA ILE A 182 -16.13 1.79 0.58
C ILE A 182 -16.62 0.36 0.66
N ASP A 183 -17.50 0.09 1.63
CA ASP A 183 -18.03 -1.26 1.89
C ASP A 183 -18.73 -1.82 0.66
N GLY A 184 -18.33 -3.02 0.26
CA GLY A 184 -18.94 -3.73 -0.86
C GLY A 184 -18.62 -3.20 -2.25
N SER A 185 -17.72 -2.19 -2.38
CA SER A 185 -17.40 -1.57 -3.69
C SER A 185 -16.79 -2.54 -4.71
N HIS A 186 -16.09 -3.58 -4.24
CA HIS A 186 -15.50 -4.61 -5.10
C HIS A 186 -16.53 -5.31 -6.02
N ARG A 187 -17.81 -5.36 -5.62
CA ARG A 187 -18.88 -5.98 -6.41
C ARG A 187 -19.26 -5.20 -7.66
N ALA A 188 -18.88 -3.92 -7.72
CA ALA A 188 -19.13 -3.08 -8.88
C ALA A 188 -18.09 -3.27 -10.01
N GLY A 189 -17.06 -4.10 -9.77
CA GLY A 189 -15.93 -4.26 -10.69
C GLY A 189 -15.04 -3.03 -10.75
N CYS A 190 -14.31 -2.86 -11.85
CA CYS A 190 -13.48 -1.70 -12.07
C CYS A 190 -14.35 -0.48 -12.42
N LEU A 191 -14.32 0.54 -11.57
CA LEU A 191 -15.09 1.76 -11.72
C LEU A 191 -14.38 2.72 -12.69
N PRO A 192 -15.13 3.59 -13.40
CA PRO A 192 -14.55 4.61 -14.24
C PRO A 192 -13.65 5.57 -13.47
N GLY A 193 -12.50 5.89 -14.04
CA GLY A 193 -11.58 6.89 -13.51
C GLY A 193 -11.98 8.32 -13.90
N CYS A 194 -11.37 9.28 -13.23
CA CYS A 194 -11.52 10.70 -13.58
C CYS A 194 -10.79 11.02 -14.88
N GLU A 195 -11.45 11.77 -15.75
CA GLU A 195 -10.87 12.38 -16.95
C GLU A 195 -10.71 13.88 -16.73
N ASP A 196 -9.77 14.26 -15.86
CA ASP A 196 -9.60 15.65 -15.41
C ASP A 196 -8.34 16.34 -15.98
N GLY A 197 -7.67 15.67 -16.92
CA GLY A 197 -6.50 16.21 -17.61
C GLY A 197 -5.20 16.09 -16.82
N ARG A 198 -5.20 15.49 -15.62
CA ARG A 198 -3.96 15.15 -14.90
C ARG A 198 -3.20 14.05 -15.61
N GLN A 199 -1.89 13.96 -15.35
CA GLN A 199 -1.02 12.92 -15.94
C GLN A 199 -1.44 11.50 -15.53
N LEU A 200 -1.94 11.34 -14.28
CA LEU A 200 -2.51 10.09 -13.77
C LEU A 200 -4.03 9.99 -13.99
N GLN A 201 -4.51 10.59 -15.10
CA GLN A 201 -5.91 10.50 -15.50
C GLN A 201 -6.36 9.04 -15.58
N GLY A 202 -7.53 8.74 -15.04
CA GLY A 202 -8.10 7.39 -14.99
C GLY A 202 -7.75 6.60 -13.73
N PHE A 203 -6.70 6.96 -12.98
CA PHE A 203 -6.31 6.23 -11.76
C PHE A 203 -7.18 6.55 -10.54
N TYR A 204 -7.65 7.79 -10.42
CA TYR A 204 -8.60 8.12 -9.37
C TYR A 204 -10.01 7.81 -9.83
N THR A 205 -10.78 7.17 -8.95
CA THR A 205 -12.18 6.85 -9.24
C THR A 205 -13.00 8.13 -9.42
N HIS A 206 -13.86 8.16 -10.44
CA HIS A 206 -14.75 9.30 -10.67
C HIS A 206 -15.64 9.54 -9.44
N PRO A 207 -15.73 10.79 -8.90
CA PRO A 207 -16.43 11.08 -7.65
C PRO A 207 -17.89 10.60 -7.63
N ASP A 208 -18.61 10.71 -8.76
CA ASP A 208 -20.01 10.27 -8.89
C ASP A 208 -20.16 8.74 -8.76
N ARG A 209 -19.05 8.00 -8.73
CA ARG A 209 -19.01 6.53 -8.56
C ARG A 209 -18.58 6.09 -7.17
N VAL A 210 -18.28 7.04 -6.28
CA VAL A 210 -17.87 6.76 -4.90
C VAL A 210 -19.05 7.05 -3.98
N ASP A 211 -19.62 6.03 -3.40
CA ASP A 211 -20.64 6.18 -2.37
C ASP A 211 -19.99 6.38 -0.99
N GLU A 212 -19.65 7.62 -0.67
CA GLU A 212 -19.02 7.94 0.61
C GLU A 212 -19.92 7.66 1.84
N SER A 213 -21.23 7.44 1.65
CA SER A 213 -22.11 7.03 2.75
C SER A 213 -21.82 5.60 3.23
N ALA A 214 -21.23 4.77 2.36
CA ALA A 214 -20.76 3.41 2.66
C ALA A 214 -19.29 3.36 3.12
N GLN A 215 -18.68 4.51 3.44
CA GLN A 215 -17.31 4.61 3.91
C GLN A 215 -17.15 3.93 5.28
N VAL A 216 -16.09 3.14 5.41
CA VAL A 216 -15.65 2.53 6.66
C VAL A 216 -14.23 2.97 6.97
N LEU A 217 -14.00 3.42 8.19
CA LEU A 217 -12.67 3.73 8.70
C LEU A 217 -12.03 2.44 9.24
N ILE A 218 -10.80 2.18 8.87
CA ILE A 218 -10.02 1.04 9.34
C ILE A 218 -9.18 1.49 10.53
N GLU A 219 -9.70 1.25 11.73
CA GLU A 219 -9.13 1.65 13.02
C GLU A 219 -8.65 0.47 13.86
#